data_caf7fd9abd37bf9576564b45528dbec7
#
_entry.id   caf7fd9abd37bf9576564b45528dbec7
#
_cell.length_a   1.000
_cell.length_b   1.000
_cell.length_c   1.000
_cell.angle_alpha   90.00
_cell.angle_beta   90.00
_cell.angle_gamma   90.00
#
_symmetry.space_group_name_H-M   'P 1'
#
loop_
_entity.id
_entity.type
_entity.pdbx_description
1 polymer ?
#
loop_
_entity_poly.entity_id
_entity_poly.type
_entity_poly.pdbx_seq_one_letter_code
_entity_poly.pdbx_strand_id
1 'polypeptide(L)'
;MSKLLLPALLCCVFITGMAQNDKHITVSEEPTDDGVILYIENIGVCPYTVEFDAELTNVRADKALPMSIVVPAGMRMELLRLEPKPNARWGYRYNFNYYMGDALNARHDALYVYQLPYEKGASFVVGQGYNGDFSHRGEKALDFVMPVGTPVHAAREGMVIKVRSDSNRGCGSESCRDDGNYLLILHSDGSIANYAHFKHRGVAVKEGEVVAQGQLIGYSGNTGWSSGPHLHFQVYVPGLGNKRNSVATYFRTASSESVLLREKQSYKW
;
A
#
# COMPACT_ATOMS: atom_id res chain seq x y z
N MET A 1 -40.62 -0.16 -44.23
CA MET A 1 -40.05 0.54 -43.08
C MET A 1 -38.57 0.15 -42.96
N SER A 2 -37.73 1.01 -43.51
CA SER A 2 -36.27 0.77 -43.60
C SER A 2 -35.62 1.11 -42.25
N LYS A 3 -34.99 0.14 -41.58
CA LYS A 3 -34.15 0.38 -40.42
C LYS A 3 -32.83 0.96 -40.90
N LEU A 4 -32.64 2.27 -40.69
CA LEU A 4 -31.31 2.87 -40.82
C LEU A 4 -30.38 2.24 -39.76
N LEU A 5 -29.43 1.45 -40.20
CA LEU A 5 -28.26 1.12 -39.40
C LEU A 5 -27.43 2.41 -39.26
N LEU A 6 -27.38 2.98 -38.05
CA LEU A 6 -26.33 3.96 -37.73
C LEU A 6 -24.97 3.27 -37.79
N PRO A 7 -23.98 3.87 -38.46
CA PRO A 7 -22.63 3.31 -38.46
C PRO A 7 -22.04 3.43 -37.05
N ALA A 8 -21.61 2.30 -36.50
CA ALA A 8 -20.81 2.27 -35.28
C ALA A 8 -19.54 3.10 -35.51
N LEU A 9 -19.47 4.27 -34.92
CA LEU A 9 -18.29 5.12 -34.97
C LEU A 9 -17.21 4.50 -34.07
N LEU A 10 -16.18 3.95 -34.71
CA LEU A 10 -15.03 3.34 -34.05
C LEU A 10 -14.34 4.40 -33.16
N CYS A 11 -14.52 4.31 -31.85
CA CYS A 11 -13.83 5.15 -30.89
C CYS A 11 -12.41 4.60 -30.70
N CYS A 12 -11.39 5.32 -31.18
CA CYS A 12 -9.98 4.95 -30.90
C CYS A 12 -9.66 5.38 -29.47
N VAL A 13 -9.67 4.43 -28.55
CA VAL A 13 -9.21 4.61 -27.18
C VAL A 13 -7.69 4.43 -27.15
N PHE A 14 -6.97 5.49 -26.82
CA PHE A 14 -5.55 5.40 -26.49
C PHE A 14 -5.40 5.32 -24.98
N ILE A 15 -5.18 4.12 -24.45
CA ILE A 15 -4.85 3.91 -23.04
C ILE A 15 -3.39 4.28 -22.85
N THR A 16 -3.10 5.43 -22.25
CA THR A 16 -1.77 5.77 -21.76
C THR A 16 -1.71 5.55 -20.26
N GLY A 17 -1.84 4.29 -19.82
CA GLY A 17 -1.51 3.90 -18.45
C GLY A 17 0.00 3.82 -18.32
N MET A 18 0.61 4.57 -17.39
CA MET A 18 1.96 4.25 -16.94
C MET A 18 1.91 2.84 -16.34
N ALA A 19 2.68 1.92 -16.90
CA ALA A 19 2.75 0.55 -16.45
C ALA A 19 3.34 0.49 -15.02
N GLN A 20 2.50 0.55 -14.02
CA GLN A 20 2.84 -0.02 -12.74
C GLN A 20 2.87 -1.53 -12.93
N ASN A 21 3.96 -2.20 -12.50
CA ASN A 21 4.13 -3.66 -12.59
C ASN A 21 3.09 -4.47 -11.77
N ASP A 22 2.16 -3.81 -11.12
CA ASP A 22 1.14 -4.37 -10.25
C ASP A 22 -0.23 -4.16 -10.92
N LYS A 23 -0.75 -5.19 -11.58
CA LYS A 23 -1.98 -5.13 -12.39
C LYS A 23 -3.26 -5.35 -11.56
N HIS A 24 -3.30 -4.88 -10.31
CA HIS A 24 -4.48 -5.12 -9.45
C HIS A 24 -5.70 -4.28 -9.82
N ILE A 25 -5.50 -3.14 -10.51
CA ILE A 25 -6.60 -2.27 -10.95
C ILE A 25 -6.69 -2.28 -12.47
N THR A 26 -7.89 -2.53 -12.97
CA THR A 26 -8.22 -2.46 -14.40
C THR A 26 -9.42 -1.56 -14.63
N VAL A 27 -9.44 -0.86 -15.76
CA VAL A 27 -10.60 -0.12 -16.25
C VAL A 27 -11.09 -0.80 -17.51
N SER A 28 -12.38 -1.06 -17.59
CA SER A 28 -13.05 -1.65 -18.75
C SER A 28 -14.23 -0.77 -19.20
N GLU A 29 -14.64 -0.93 -20.46
CA GLU A 29 -15.67 -0.13 -21.10
C GLU A 29 -16.82 -1.02 -21.53
N GLU A 30 -18.06 -0.56 -21.28
CA GLU A 30 -19.26 -1.22 -21.76
C GLU A 30 -20.09 -0.19 -22.57
N PRO A 31 -20.27 -0.40 -23.88
CA PRO A 31 -21.17 0.42 -24.69
C PRO A 31 -22.61 0.29 -24.21
N THR A 32 -23.34 1.40 -24.25
CA THR A 32 -24.80 1.47 -24.00
C THR A 32 -25.49 2.12 -25.20
N ASP A 33 -26.82 2.11 -25.22
CA ASP A 33 -27.58 2.79 -26.27
C ASP A 33 -27.35 4.31 -26.26
N ASP A 34 -27.00 4.87 -25.10
CA ASP A 34 -26.86 6.32 -24.86
C ASP A 34 -25.39 6.76 -24.66
N GLY A 35 -24.41 5.85 -24.79
CA GLY A 35 -23.00 6.21 -24.56
C GLY A 35 -22.11 5.06 -24.14
N VAL A 36 -21.28 5.29 -23.11
CA VAL A 36 -20.33 4.29 -22.58
C VAL A 36 -20.30 4.36 -21.06
N ILE A 37 -20.27 3.20 -20.40
CA ILE A 37 -19.97 3.10 -18.98
C ILE A 37 -18.54 2.58 -18.80
N LEU A 38 -17.76 3.30 -18.02
CA LEU A 38 -16.45 2.84 -17.54
C LEU A 38 -16.64 2.10 -16.22
N TYR A 39 -16.09 0.89 -16.13
CA TYR A 39 -16.03 0.12 -14.90
C TYR A 39 -14.59 0.05 -14.41
N ILE A 40 -14.44 0.04 -13.10
CA ILE A 40 -13.16 -0.20 -12.46
C ILE A 40 -13.22 -1.47 -11.63
N GLU A 41 -12.17 -2.27 -11.70
CA GLU A 41 -12.07 -3.54 -10.98
C GLU A 41 -10.77 -3.63 -10.21
N ASN A 42 -10.86 -4.08 -8.96
CA ASN A 42 -9.75 -4.39 -8.07
C ASN A 42 -9.70 -5.90 -7.81
N ILE A 43 -8.70 -6.59 -8.35
CA ILE A 43 -8.46 -8.01 -8.12
C ILE A 43 -7.46 -8.29 -6.99
N GLY A 44 -6.98 -7.24 -6.31
CA GLY A 44 -6.05 -7.35 -5.19
C GLY A 44 -6.73 -7.73 -3.88
N VAL A 45 -5.92 -8.01 -2.87
CA VAL A 45 -6.38 -8.44 -1.52
C VAL A 45 -6.71 -7.29 -0.58
N CYS A 46 -6.40 -6.05 -0.95
CA CYS A 46 -6.67 -4.86 -0.13
C CYS A 46 -7.39 -3.78 -0.94
N PRO A 47 -7.99 -2.76 -0.31
CA PRO A 47 -8.50 -1.61 -1.03
C PRO A 47 -7.37 -0.87 -1.75
N TYR A 48 -7.68 -0.28 -2.90
CA TYR A 48 -6.80 0.63 -3.61
C TYR A 48 -7.47 1.99 -3.75
N THR A 49 -6.71 3.04 -3.52
CA THR A 49 -7.12 4.40 -3.91
C THR A 49 -6.71 4.65 -5.34
N VAL A 50 -7.64 5.13 -6.15
CA VAL A 50 -7.45 5.46 -7.56
C VAL A 50 -7.69 6.94 -7.76
N GLU A 51 -6.72 7.62 -8.35
CA GLU A 51 -6.82 8.99 -8.86
C GLU A 51 -7.07 8.90 -10.36
N PHE A 52 -8.24 9.32 -10.82
CA PHE A 52 -8.71 9.19 -12.21
C PHE A 52 -9.01 10.55 -12.81
N ASP A 53 -8.60 10.74 -14.06
CA ASP A 53 -8.93 11.92 -14.85
C ASP A 53 -9.22 11.55 -16.31
N ALA A 54 -10.04 12.36 -17.00
CA ALA A 54 -10.34 12.18 -18.41
C ALA A 54 -10.52 13.51 -19.17
N GLU A 55 -9.98 13.52 -20.38
CA GLU A 55 -10.23 14.55 -21.39
C GLU A 55 -11.46 14.16 -22.21
N LEU A 56 -12.45 15.05 -22.28
CA LEU A 56 -13.75 14.81 -22.90
C LEU A 56 -13.96 15.73 -24.12
N THR A 57 -14.30 15.16 -25.27
CA THR A 57 -14.68 15.90 -26.48
C THR A 57 -16.13 15.60 -26.84
N ASN A 58 -17.02 16.61 -26.76
CA ASN A 58 -18.44 16.44 -27.02
C ASN A 58 -19.11 15.30 -26.27
N VAL A 59 -18.65 15.05 -25.03
CA VAL A 59 -19.16 14.04 -24.09
C VAL A 59 -19.43 14.73 -22.77
N ARG A 60 -20.47 14.31 -22.07
CA ARG A 60 -20.76 14.65 -20.69
C ARG A 60 -20.46 13.46 -19.81
N ALA A 61 -19.79 13.70 -18.70
CA ALA A 61 -19.63 12.73 -17.63
C ALA A 61 -20.68 12.95 -16.55
N ASP A 62 -21.16 11.87 -15.92
CA ASP A 62 -22.12 11.90 -14.81
C ASP A 62 -21.46 12.34 -13.48
N LYS A 63 -20.13 12.28 -13.39
CA LYS A 63 -19.34 12.68 -12.22
C LYS A 63 -18.33 13.77 -12.58
N ALA A 64 -17.93 14.56 -11.58
CA ALA A 64 -16.87 15.56 -11.73
C ALA A 64 -15.51 14.90 -11.91
N LEU A 65 -14.65 15.52 -12.74
CA LEU A 65 -13.27 15.12 -13.00
C LEU A 65 -12.33 16.29 -12.68
N PRO A 66 -11.06 16.05 -12.25
CA PRO A 66 -10.55 14.75 -11.82
C PRO A 66 -11.20 14.24 -10.52
N MET A 67 -11.14 12.95 -10.27
CA MET A 67 -11.71 12.36 -9.06
C MET A 67 -10.77 11.34 -8.41
N SER A 68 -10.97 11.14 -7.09
CA SER A 68 -10.30 10.08 -6.33
C SER A 68 -11.36 9.17 -5.70
N ILE A 69 -11.18 7.87 -5.85
CA ILE A 69 -12.09 6.86 -5.31
C ILE A 69 -11.31 5.75 -4.62
N VAL A 70 -11.98 5.05 -3.72
CA VAL A 70 -11.48 3.81 -3.14
C VAL A 70 -12.22 2.64 -3.78
N VAL A 71 -11.45 1.70 -4.34
CA VAL A 71 -11.99 0.45 -4.90
C VAL A 71 -11.70 -0.67 -3.91
N PRO A 72 -12.71 -1.22 -3.22
CA PRO A 72 -12.51 -2.31 -2.25
C PRO A 72 -11.90 -3.55 -2.90
N ALA A 73 -11.27 -4.39 -2.08
CA ALA A 73 -10.68 -5.65 -2.52
C ALA A 73 -11.72 -6.55 -3.21
N GLY A 74 -11.37 -7.13 -4.36
CA GLY A 74 -12.23 -8.06 -5.11
C GLY A 74 -13.49 -7.42 -5.71
N MET A 75 -13.58 -6.10 -5.78
CA MET A 75 -14.78 -5.39 -6.26
C MET A 75 -14.61 -4.87 -7.69
N ARG A 76 -15.68 -5.04 -8.49
CA ARG A 76 -15.93 -4.34 -9.74
C ARG A 76 -17.08 -3.36 -9.54
N MET A 77 -16.93 -2.12 -9.95
CA MET A 77 -17.93 -1.06 -9.76
C MET A 77 -17.95 -0.11 -10.93
N GLU A 78 -19.11 0.57 -11.13
CA GLU A 78 -19.24 1.63 -12.11
C GLU A 78 -18.38 2.84 -11.69
N LEU A 79 -17.44 3.20 -12.55
CA LEU A 79 -16.54 4.33 -12.36
C LEU A 79 -17.17 5.62 -12.85
N LEU A 80 -17.61 5.63 -14.11
CA LEU A 80 -18.04 6.84 -14.80
C LEU A 80 -18.99 6.49 -15.95
N ARG A 81 -20.05 7.26 -16.13
CA ARG A 81 -20.93 7.19 -17.30
C ARG A 81 -20.67 8.37 -18.22
N LEU A 82 -20.49 8.07 -19.51
CA LEU A 82 -20.20 9.04 -20.55
C LEU A 82 -21.35 9.10 -21.56
N GLU A 83 -21.96 10.28 -21.70
CA GLU A 83 -23.08 10.54 -22.61
C GLU A 83 -22.63 11.48 -23.73
N PRO A 84 -22.63 11.04 -25.00
CA PRO A 84 -22.31 11.90 -26.14
C PRO A 84 -23.31 13.04 -26.33
N LYS A 85 -22.85 14.20 -26.77
CA LYS A 85 -23.73 15.27 -27.23
C LYS A 85 -24.36 14.87 -28.56
N PRO A 86 -25.68 15.09 -28.76
CA PRO A 86 -26.35 14.76 -30.01
C PRO A 86 -25.71 15.43 -31.23
N ASN A 87 -25.67 14.71 -32.36
CA ASN A 87 -25.18 15.19 -33.64
C ASN A 87 -23.74 15.73 -33.68
N ALA A 88 -22.92 15.34 -32.71
CA ALA A 88 -21.51 15.74 -32.65
C ALA A 88 -20.60 14.51 -32.72
N ARG A 89 -19.44 14.68 -33.38
CA ARG A 89 -18.36 13.68 -33.24
C ARG A 89 -17.80 13.78 -31.83
N TRP A 90 -17.72 12.66 -31.12
CA TRP A 90 -17.33 12.62 -29.73
C TRP A 90 -16.16 11.66 -29.47
N GLY A 91 -15.50 11.80 -28.34
CA GLY A 91 -14.41 10.94 -27.90
C GLY A 91 -13.97 11.30 -26.49
N TYR A 92 -13.18 10.43 -25.91
CA TYR A 92 -12.57 10.63 -24.59
C TYR A 92 -11.21 9.94 -24.54
N ARG A 93 -10.40 10.40 -23.62
CA ARG A 93 -9.14 9.78 -23.22
C ARG A 93 -9.06 9.87 -21.73
N TYR A 94 -8.63 8.81 -21.04
CA TYR A 94 -8.46 8.83 -19.59
C TYR A 94 -7.05 8.37 -19.19
N ASN A 95 -6.66 8.77 -17.99
CA ASN A 95 -5.50 8.30 -17.27
C ASN A 95 -5.87 8.05 -15.81
N PHE A 96 -5.14 7.16 -15.14
CA PHE A 96 -5.31 6.93 -13.72
C PHE A 96 -4.02 6.44 -13.08
N ASN A 97 -3.85 6.80 -11.79
CA ASN A 97 -2.85 6.23 -10.91
C ASN A 97 -3.56 5.52 -9.76
N TYR A 98 -2.92 4.50 -9.20
CA TYR A 98 -3.47 3.79 -8.06
C TYR A 98 -2.38 3.33 -7.09
N TYR A 99 -2.74 3.21 -5.82
CA TYR A 99 -1.85 2.78 -4.75
C TYR A 99 -2.63 2.09 -3.65
N MET A 100 -1.93 1.18 -2.92
CA MET A 100 -2.53 0.37 -1.86
C MET A 100 -3.08 1.21 -0.72
N GLY A 101 -4.22 0.80 -0.19
CA GLY A 101 -4.87 1.40 0.97
C GLY A 101 -5.97 2.39 0.62
N ASP A 102 -6.70 2.81 1.64
CA ASP A 102 -7.76 3.82 1.58
C ASP A 102 -7.21 5.18 1.99
N ALA A 103 -6.71 5.96 1.03
CA ALA A 103 -6.15 7.29 1.30
C ALA A 103 -7.20 8.35 1.63
N LEU A 104 -8.50 8.05 1.43
CA LEU A 104 -9.60 8.98 1.71
C LEU A 104 -10.11 8.85 3.15
N ASN A 105 -10.17 7.62 3.67
CA ASN A 105 -10.85 7.33 4.93
C ASN A 105 -9.96 6.71 6.00
N ALA A 106 -8.78 6.14 5.63
CA ALA A 106 -7.87 5.54 6.59
C ALA A 106 -7.48 6.53 7.71
N ARG A 107 -7.44 6.04 8.93
CA ARG A 107 -7.02 6.78 10.13
C ARG A 107 -6.20 5.85 11.01
N HIS A 108 -5.22 6.38 11.71
CA HIS A 108 -4.49 5.62 12.71
C HIS A 108 -5.17 5.79 14.08
N ASP A 109 -5.46 4.68 14.75
CA ASP A 109 -5.88 4.72 16.15
C ASP A 109 -4.67 5.06 17.04
N ALA A 110 -4.56 6.32 17.43
CA ALA A 110 -3.44 6.81 18.23
C ALA A 110 -3.40 6.23 19.67
N LEU A 111 -4.47 5.57 20.11
CA LEU A 111 -4.54 4.92 21.42
C LEU A 111 -4.14 3.44 21.36
N TYR A 112 -4.00 2.88 20.17
CA TYR A 112 -3.62 1.48 20.01
C TYR A 112 -2.20 1.24 20.54
N VAL A 113 -2.06 0.22 21.38
CA VAL A 113 -0.76 -0.19 21.95
C VAL A 113 -0.26 -1.44 21.24
N TYR A 114 0.82 -1.29 20.51
CA TYR A 114 1.48 -2.34 19.74
C TYR A 114 2.28 -3.28 20.67
N GLN A 115 2.45 -4.52 20.26
CA GLN A 115 3.45 -5.41 20.87
C GLN A 115 4.83 -5.15 20.22
N LEU A 116 5.90 -5.41 20.96
CA LEU A 116 7.24 -5.44 20.36
C LEU A 116 7.30 -6.53 19.27
N PRO A 117 7.91 -6.26 18.09
CA PRO A 117 7.87 -7.16 16.95
C PRO A 117 8.82 -8.37 17.07
N TYR A 118 8.97 -8.91 18.27
CA TYR A 118 9.84 -10.06 18.58
C TYR A 118 9.32 -10.87 19.74
N GLU A 119 9.91 -12.04 19.98
CA GLU A 119 9.47 -13.02 20.93
C GLU A 119 9.49 -12.51 22.38
N LYS A 120 8.51 -12.95 23.16
CA LYS A 120 8.44 -12.64 24.58
C LYS A 120 9.70 -13.14 25.31
N GLY A 121 10.28 -12.27 26.12
CA GLY A 121 11.56 -12.52 26.81
C GLY A 121 12.79 -11.98 26.09
N ALA A 122 12.73 -11.76 24.78
CA ALA A 122 13.80 -11.13 24.02
C ALA A 122 13.91 -9.62 24.30
N SER A 123 15.10 -9.07 24.04
CA SER A 123 15.39 -7.64 24.22
C SER A 123 16.32 -7.17 23.11
N PHE A 124 15.93 -6.06 22.43
CA PHE A 124 16.73 -5.47 21.37
C PHE A 124 16.84 -3.95 21.53
N VAL A 125 17.96 -3.41 21.04
CA VAL A 125 18.21 -1.97 21.02
C VAL A 125 17.50 -1.36 19.82
N VAL A 126 16.87 -0.20 20.00
CA VAL A 126 16.46 0.68 18.91
C VAL A 126 17.72 1.41 18.40
N GLY A 127 18.24 0.97 17.27
CA GLY A 127 19.45 1.53 16.66
C GLY A 127 19.21 2.88 16.02
N GLN A 128 18.03 3.05 15.37
CA GLN A 128 17.54 4.31 14.83
C GLN A 128 16.08 4.52 15.22
N GLY A 129 15.74 5.69 15.70
CA GLY A 129 14.42 6.05 16.16
C GLY A 129 13.65 6.95 15.20
N TYR A 130 12.52 7.48 15.66
CA TYR A 130 11.70 8.45 14.93
C TYR A 130 12.50 9.71 14.57
N ASN A 131 12.42 10.14 13.31
CA ASN A 131 13.16 11.24 12.72
C ASN A 131 14.70 11.08 12.82
N GLY A 132 15.20 9.85 12.94
CA GLY A 132 16.62 9.57 12.99
C GLY A 132 17.38 10.08 11.75
N ASP A 133 18.62 10.54 11.96
CA ASP A 133 19.36 11.33 10.97
C ASP A 133 19.82 10.57 9.73
N PHE A 134 19.91 9.24 9.80
CA PHE A 134 20.42 8.44 8.69
C PHE A 134 19.38 8.25 7.58
N SER A 135 18.31 7.51 7.86
CA SER A 135 17.26 7.16 6.87
C SER A 135 15.83 7.52 7.31
N HIS A 136 15.62 7.95 8.56
CA HIS A 136 14.30 8.27 9.11
C HIS A 136 13.98 9.77 9.17
N ARG A 137 14.68 10.62 8.41
CA ARG A 137 14.41 12.08 8.39
C ARG A 137 12.99 12.36 7.93
N GLY A 138 12.18 12.95 8.82
CA GLY A 138 10.76 13.18 8.59
C GLY A 138 9.87 11.94 8.75
N GLU A 139 10.46 10.78 9.08
CA GLU A 139 9.77 9.52 9.19
C GLU A 139 9.62 9.04 10.64
N LYS A 140 8.47 8.46 10.96
CA LYS A 140 8.22 7.80 12.24
C LYS A 140 8.48 6.30 12.09
N ALA A 141 9.75 5.92 11.98
CA ALA A 141 10.21 4.54 11.84
C ALA A 141 11.20 4.16 12.94
N LEU A 142 11.31 2.87 13.20
CA LEU A 142 12.15 2.27 14.24
C LEU A 142 12.99 1.14 13.61
N ASP A 143 14.29 1.14 13.89
CA ASP A 143 15.20 0.05 13.51
C ASP A 143 15.60 -0.73 14.78
N PHE A 144 15.15 -1.96 14.88
CA PHE A 144 15.52 -2.86 15.96
C PHE A 144 16.78 -3.65 15.56
N VAL A 145 17.91 -3.36 16.21
CA VAL A 145 19.17 -4.07 15.97
C VAL A 145 19.03 -5.52 16.43
N MET A 146 19.06 -6.44 15.51
CA MET A 146 18.91 -7.86 15.80
C MET A 146 19.68 -8.74 14.80
N PRO A 147 20.24 -9.89 15.25
CA PRO A 147 20.93 -10.81 14.34
C PRO A 147 20.06 -11.28 13.18
N VAL A 148 20.70 -11.61 12.04
CA VAL A 148 20.02 -12.28 10.93
C VAL A 148 19.40 -13.58 11.41
N GLY A 149 18.11 -13.80 11.06
CA GLY A 149 17.38 -15.01 11.42
C GLY A 149 16.63 -14.93 12.75
N THR A 150 16.62 -13.76 13.42
CA THR A 150 15.79 -13.56 14.61
C THR A 150 14.31 -13.63 14.22
N PRO A 151 13.45 -14.40 14.96
CA PRO A 151 12.01 -14.43 14.72
C PRO A 151 11.39 -13.04 14.84
N VAL A 152 10.60 -12.66 13.84
CA VAL A 152 9.84 -11.40 13.79
C VAL A 152 8.36 -11.71 13.92
N HIS A 153 7.68 -11.00 14.79
CA HIS A 153 6.27 -11.19 15.12
C HIS A 153 5.44 -9.96 14.73
N ALA A 154 4.17 -10.18 14.39
CA ALA A 154 3.26 -9.08 14.08
C ALA A 154 3.03 -8.22 15.33
N ALA A 155 3.39 -6.94 15.26
CA ALA A 155 3.21 -6.00 16.37
C ALA A 155 1.72 -5.65 16.62
N ARG A 156 0.89 -5.82 15.58
CA ARG A 156 -0.56 -5.66 15.59
C ARG A 156 -1.17 -6.63 14.59
N GLU A 157 -2.40 -7.11 14.87
CA GLU A 157 -3.18 -7.93 13.95
C GLU A 157 -3.52 -7.18 12.66
N GLY A 158 -3.77 -7.92 11.59
CA GLY A 158 -4.19 -7.36 10.31
C GLY A 158 -4.07 -8.34 9.16
N MET A 159 -4.29 -7.85 7.95
CA MET A 159 -4.19 -8.63 6.73
C MET A 159 -2.87 -8.32 6.01
N VAL A 160 -2.16 -9.35 5.62
CA VAL A 160 -0.96 -9.26 4.77
C VAL A 160 -1.37 -8.80 3.38
N ILE A 161 -0.91 -7.64 2.95
CA ILE A 161 -1.31 -7.05 1.67
C ILE A 161 -0.19 -7.03 0.63
N LYS A 162 1.08 -7.18 1.05
CA LYS A 162 2.21 -7.28 0.13
C LYS A 162 3.37 -8.03 0.80
N VAL A 163 4.01 -8.88 0.01
CA VAL A 163 5.21 -9.62 0.44
C VAL A 163 6.28 -9.55 -0.65
N ARG A 164 7.51 -9.27 -0.22
CA ARG A 164 8.70 -9.56 -0.99
C ARG A 164 9.68 -10.35 -0.12
N SER A 165 10.21 -11.46 -0.63
CA SER A 165 11.07 -12.36 0.14
C SER A 165 12.19 -13.01 -0.68
N ASP A 166 12.36 -12.61 -1.93
CA ASP A 166 13.21 -13.25 -2.95
C ASP A 166 14.61 -12.64 -3.07
N SER A 167 14.84 -11.45 -2.50
CA SER A 167 16.15 -10.80 -2.56
C SER A 167 17.14 -11.41 -1.60
N ASN A 168 18.37 -11.58 -2.07
CA ASN A 168 19.53 -11.92 -1.24
C ASN A 168 20.58 -10.79 -1.20
N ARG A 169 20.23 -9.59 -1.73
CA ARG A 169 21.11 -8.44 -1.86
C ARG A 169 20.81 -7.38 -0.80
N GLY A 170 21.86 -6.81 -0.21
CA GLY A 170 21.78 -5.65 0.68
C GLY A 170 23.10 -4.91 0.72
N CYS A 171 23.06 -3.61 0.91
CA CYS A 171 24.25 -2.77 1.05
C CYS A 171 23.91 -1.45 1.78
N GLY A 172 24.93 -0.77 2.31
CA GLY A 172 24.80 0.52 3.01
C GLY A 172 24.52 1.73 2.11
N SER A 173 24.22 1.51 0.82
CA SER A 173 23.91 2.57 -0.16
C SER A 173 22.43 2.57 -0.53
N GLU A 174 21.89 3.74 -0.81
CA GLU A 174 20.51 3.92 -1.32
C GLU A 174 20.25 3.14 -2.63
N SER A 175 21.28 2.85 -3.41
CA SER A 175 21.18 2.02 -4.62
C SER A 175 20.63 0.60 -4.38
N CYS A 176 20.68 0.11 -3.13
CA CYS A 176 20.07 -1.16 -2.73
C CYS A 176 18.65 -1.01 -2.17
N ARG A 177 18.05 0.17 -2.20
CA ARG A 177 16.70 0.41 -1.62
C ARG A 177 15.68 -0.59 -2.12
N ASP A 178 15.66 -0.81 -3.43
CA ASP A 178 14.71 -1.70 -4.09
C ASP A 178 15.05 -3.20 -3.94
N ASP A 179 16.17 -3.54 -3.28
CA ASP A 179 16.56 -4.93 -3.01
C ASP A 179 16.05 -5.43 -1.64
N GLY A 180 15.31 -4.62 -0.89
CA GLY A 180 14.79 -5.00 0.43
C GLY A 180 13.68 -6.06 0.36
N ASN A 181 13.77 -7.09 1.21
CA ASN A 181 12.63 -7.95 1.50
C ASN A 181 11.74 -7.28 2.55
N TYR A 182 10.43 -7.32 2.35
CA TYR A 182 9.48 -6.64 3.22
C TYR A 182 8.12 -7.33 3.27
N LEU A 183 7.35 -6.95 4.26
CA LEU A 183 5.98 -7.38 4.51
C LEU A 183 5.14 -6.15 4.88
N LEU A 184 4.00 -5.97 4.22
CA LEU A 184 3.01 -4.96 4.57
C LEU A 184 1.77 -5.61 5.19
N ILE A 185 1.35 -5.09 6.35
CA ILE A 185 0.13 -5.53 7.05
C ILE A 185 -0.84 -4.35 7.13
N LEU A 186 -2.04 -4.53 6.59
CA LEU A 186 -3.15 -3.59 6.68
C LEU A 186 -3.94 -3.86 7.97
N HIS A 187 -4.08 -2.86 8.80
CA HIS A 187 -4.87 -2.89 10.03
C HIS A 187 -6.33 -2.45 9.81
N SER A 188 -7.19 -2.76 10.76
CA SER A 188 -8.64 -2.46 10.69
C SER A 188 -8.97 -0.96 10.62
N ASP A 189 -8.06 -0.09 11.09
CA ASP A 189 -8.20 1.37 11.03
C ASP A 189 -7.69 1.98 9.69
N GLY A 190 -7.24 1.12 8.75
CA GLY A 190 -6.70 1.51 7.46
C GLY A 190 -5.22 1.90 7.47
N SER A 191 -4.57 1.94 8.65
CA SER A 191 -3.11 2.10 8.72
C SER A 191 -2.38 0.85 8.24
N ILE A 192 -1.15 1.02 7.77
CA ILE A 192 -0.35 -0.06 7.20
C ILE A 192 0.98 -0.13 7.95
N ALA A 193 1.31 -1.30 8.49
CA ALA A 193 2.62 -1.57 9.05
C ALA A 193 3.54 -2.14 7.98
N ASN A 194 4.75 -1.59 7.91
CA ASN A 194 5.86 -2.06 7.08
C ASN A 194 6.93 -2.69 7.98
N TYR A 195 7.24 -3.94 7.71
CA TYR A 195 8.36 -4.68 8.27
C TYR A 195 9.35 -4.93 7.15
N ALA A 196 10.60 -4.49 7.27
CA ALA A 196 11.55 -4.62 6.19
C ALA A 196 12.90 -5.22 6.63
N HIS A 197 13.74 -5.48 5.62
CA HIS A 197 15.06 -6.10 5.73
C HIS A 197 15.06 -7.58 6.14
N PHE A 198 13.96 -8.32 5.87
CA PHE A 198 13.93 -9.76 6.10
C PHE A 198 15.06 -10.47 5.34
N LYS A 199 15.54 -11.60 5.87
CA LYS A 199 16.48 -12.45 5.15
C LYS A 199 15.88 -13.00 3.84
N HIS A 200 16.72 -13.48 2.95
CA HIS A 200 16.26 -14.19 1.76
C HIS A 200 15.32 -15.35 2.12
N ARG A 201 14.13 -15.39 1.51
CA ARG A 201 13.05 -16.34 1.82
C ARG A 201 12.68 -16.36 3.31
N GLY A 202 12.79 -15.20 3.96
CA GLY A 202 12.59 -15.07 5.41
C GLY A 202 11.19 -14.67 5.83
N VAL A 203 10.29 -14.31 4.93
CA VAL A 203 8.87 -14.07 5.26
C VAL A 203 8.14 -15.41 5.38
N ALA A 204 7.37 -15.59 6.46
CA ALA A 204 6.71 -16.85 6.81
C ALA A 204 5.20 -16.87 6.52
N VAL A 205 4.66 -15.78 6.00
CA VAL A 205 3.23 -15.57 5.70
C VAL A 205 3.07 -15.13 4.24
N LYS A 206 1.85 -15.15 3.71
CA LYS A 206 1.55 -14.83 2.31
C LYS A 206 0.50 -13.72 2.17
N GLU A 207 0.45 -13.06 1.03
CA GLU A 207 -0.57 -12.08 0.69
C GLU A 207 -1.99 -12.68 0.83
N GLY A 208 -2.90 -11.90 1.43
CA GLY A 208 -4.26 -12.31 1.77
C GLY A 208 -4.39 -13.06 3.11
N GLU A 209 -3.29 -13.42 3.78
CA GLU A 209 -3.34 -14.06 5.08
C GLU A 209 -3.68 -13.05 6.18
N VAL A 210 -4.59 -13.42 7.07
CA VAL A 210 -4.89 -12.65 8.29
C VAL A 210 -3.97 -13.14 9.41
N VAL A 211 -3.23 -12.22 10.01
CA VAL A 211 -2.31 -12.49 11.11
C VAL A 211 -2.82 -11.92 12.41
N ALA A 212 -2.65 -12.68 13.50
CA ALA A 212 -2.92 -12.19 14.84
C ALA A 212 -1.73 -11.37 15.39
N GLN A 213 -2.00 -10.47 16.33
CA GLN A 213 -0.94 -9.81 17.10
C GLN A 213 -0.07 -10.88 17.79
N GLY A 214 1.26 -10.76 17.70
CA GLY A 214 2.21 -11.72 18.24
C GLY A 214 2.45 -12.96 17.38
N GLN A 215 1.77 -13.14 16.24
CA GLN A 215 2.03 -14.24 15.32
C GLN A 215 3.40 -14.09 14.65
N LEU A 216 4.13 -15.20 14.47
CA LEU A 216 5.37 -15.24 13.69
C LEU A 216 5.06 -14.87 12.22
N ILE A 217 5.77 -13.86 11.69
CA ILE A 217 5.59 -13.37 10.32
C ILE A 217 6.85 -13.51 9.47
N GLY A 218 8.00 -13.83 10.08
CA GLY A 218 9.23 -14.04 9.35
C GLY A 218 10.49 -13.96 10.22
N TYR A 219 11.63 -13.72 9.56
CA TYR A 219 12.92 -13.70 10.19
C TYR A 219 13.74 -12.51 9.69
N SER A 220 14.30 -11.74 10.63
CA SER A 220 15.14 -10.58 10.36
C SER A 220 16.32 -10.89 9.44
N GLY A 221 16.85 -9.88 8.78
CA GLY A 221 17.94 -10.02 7.84
C GLY A 221 18.77 -8.76 7.68
N ASN A 222 19.27 -8.55 6.47
CA ASN A 222 20.08 -7.39 6.09
C ASN A 222 19.95 -7.11 4.59
N THR A 223 18.76 -7.34 3.99
CA THR A 223 18.50 -7.07 2.57
C THR A 223 18.07 -5.63 2.33
N GLY A 224 18.32 -5.12 1.14
CA GLY A 224 17.98 -3.75 0.77
C GLY A 224 19.00 -2.71 1.24
N TRP A 225 18.57 -1.46 1.37
CA TRP A 225 19.42 -0.38 1.90
C TRP A 225 19.56 -0.53 3.42
N SER A 226 20.60 -1.22 3.84
CA SER A 226 20.89 -1.54 5.23
C SER A 226 22.39 -1.57 5.49
N SER A 227 22.83 -0.90 6.55
CA SER A 227 24.22 -0.86 6.99
C SER A 227 24.61 -2.02 7.93
N GLY A 228 23.64 -2.78 8.42
CA GLY A 228 23.84 -3.91 9.33
C GLY A 228 22.54 -4.62 9.65
N PRO A 229 22.59 -5.84 10.21
CA PRO A 229 21.39 -6.63 10.52
C PRO A 229 20.45 -5.92 11.48
N HIS A 230 19.19 -5.73 11.06
CA HIS A 230 18.14 -5.13 11.86
C HIS A 230 16.74 -5.46 11.27
N LEU A 231 15.71 -5.18 12.03
CA LEU A 231 14.33 -5.07 11.57
C LEU A 231 13.95 -3.61 11.48
N HIS A 232 13.60 -3.14 10.30
CA HIS A 232 12.91 -1.86 10.12
C HIS A 232 11.42 -2.04 10.36
N PHE A 233 10.83 -1.18 11.19
CA PHE A 233 9.40 -1.15 11.49
C PHE A 233 8.84 0.26 11.36
N GLN A 234 7.78 0.40 10.57
CA GLN A 234 7.09 1.67 10.39
C GLN A 234 5.58 1.44 10.25
N VAL A 235 4.77 2.30 10.85
CA VAL A 235 3.33 2.38 10.56
C VAL A 235 3.03 3.70 9.86
N TYR A 236 2.21 3.65 8.82
CA TYR A 236 1.80 4.83 8.08
C TYR A 236 0.31 4.79 7.71
N VAL A 237 -0.26 5.96 7.51
CA VAL A 237 -1.60 6.14 6.90
C VAL A 237 -1.39 6.49 5.43
N PRO A 238 -2.00 5.74 4.48
CA PRO A 238 -1.92 6.09 3.06
C PRO A 238 -2.55 7.47 2.81
N GLY A 239 -2.00 8.21 1.86
CA GLY A 239 -2.46 9.53 1.46
C GLY A 239 -2.46 9.68 -0.06
N LEU A 240 -3.21 10.66 -0.58
CA LEU A 240 -3.27 10.96 -2.01
C LEU A 240 -1.87 11.22 -2.59
N GLY A 241 -1.66 10.86 -3.86
CA GLY A 241 -0.36 10.95 -4.52
C GLY A 241 0.64 9.91 -4.02
N ASN A 242 0.16 8.74 -3.57
CA ASN A 242 0.98 7.65 -3.01
C ASN A 242 1.82 8.06 -1.78
N LYS A 243 1.36 9.05 -1.03
CA LYS A 243 2.04 9.48 0.20
C LYS A 243 1.89 8.43 1.29
N ARG A 244 2.95 8.27 2.09
CA ARG A 244 2.99 7.46 3.29
C ARG A 244 3.18 8.39 4.49
N ASN A 245 2.08 8.69 5.18
CA ASN A 245 2.12 9.57 6.35
C ASN A 245 2.45 8.72 7.57
N SER A 246 3.74 8.60 7.89
CA SER A 246 4.21 7.78 9.01
C SER A 246 3.73 8.32 10.35
N VAL A 247 3.38 7.41 11.27
CA VAL A 247 2.82 7.72 12.59
C VAL A 247 3.66 7.13 13.70
N ALA A 248 3.77 7.84 14.82
CA ALA A 248 4.39 7.31 16.02
C ALA A 248 3.47 6.26 16.67
N THR A 249 4.06 5.16 17.11
CA THR A 249 3.36 4.03 17.72
C THR A 249 3.78 3.83 19.17
N TYR A 250 2.82 3.54 20.04
CA TYR A 250 3.07 3.17 21.44
C TYR A 250 3.21 1.67 21.56
N PHE A 251 4.12 1.21 22.41
CA PHE A 251 4.40 -0.20 22.62
C PHE A 251 4.19 -0.62 24.05
N ARG A 252 3.69 -1.84 24.24
CA ARG A 252 3.79 -2.54 25.51
C ARG A 252 5.18 -3.16 25.64
N THR A 253 5.78 -3.02 26.83
CA THR A 253 7.08 -3.59 27.19
C THR A 253 6.98 -4.27 28.55
N ALA A 254 8.02 -4.98 28.98
CA ALA A 254 8.09 -5.57 30.31
C ALA A 254 7.99 -4.54 31.45
N SER A 255 8.32 -3.28 31.20
CA SER A 255 8.35 -2.19 32.21
C SER A 255 7.26 -1.13 32.03
N SER A 256 6.46 -1.18 30.94
CA SER A 256 5.43 -0.17 30.66
C SER A 256 4.31 -0.75 29.81
N GLU A 257 3.06 -0.46 30.18
CA GLU A 257 1.89 -0.83 29.38
C GLU A 257 1.79 -0.03 28.07
N SER A 258 2.37 1.19 28.01
CA SER A 258 2.33 2.05 26.84
C SER A 258 3.49 3.04 26.85
N VAL A 259 4.43 2.93 25.91
CA VAL A 259 5.61 3.81 25.81
C VAL A 259 6.01 4.06 24.38
N LEU A 260 6.45 5.28 24.07
CA LEU A 260 7.16 5.60 22.82
C LEU A 260 8.61 5.13 22.94
N LEU A 261 9.05 4.31 22.01
CA LEU A 261 10.43 3.83 21.99
C LEU A 261 11.40 4.93 21.57
N ARG A 262 12.58 4.93 22.18
CA ARG A 262 13.65 5.92 21.93
C ARG A 262 14.91 5.25 21.40
N GLU A 263 15.58 5.94 20.51
CA GLU A 263 16.88 5.54 19.99
C GLU A 263 17.89 5.25 21.11
N LYS A 264 18.78 4.30 20.88
CA LYS A 264 19.84 3.85 21.81
C LYS A 264 19.36 3.21 23.11
N GLN A 265 18.05 2.93 23.23
CA GLN A 265 17.51 2.21 24.36
C GLN A 265 17.14 0.77 23.99
N SER A 266 17.30 -0.14 24.94
CA SER A 266 16.88 -1.54 24.81
C SER A 266 15.50 -1.73 25.40
N TYR A 267 14.67 -2.50 24.72
CA TYR A 267 13.33 -2.81 25.19
C TYR A 267 13.14 -4.31 25.25
N LYS A 268 12.61 -4.78 26.37
CA LYS A 268 12.28 -6.18 26.64
C LYS A 268 10.76 -6.37 26.56
N TRP A 269 10.38 -7.51 25.98
CA TRP A 269 8.98 -7.95 25.94
C TRP A 269 8.63 -8.85 27.13
#